data_b218fd284cefc512a1c9c810848c5d2f
#
_entry.id   b218fd284cefc512a1c9c810848c5d2f
#
_cell.length_a   1.000
_cell.length_b   1.000
_cell.length_c   1.000
_cell.angle_alpha   90.00
_cell.angle_beta   90.00
_cell.angle_gamma   90.00
#
_symmetry.space_group_name_H-M   'P 1'
#
loop_
_entity.id
_entity.type
_entity.pdbx_description
1 polymer ?
#
loop_
_entity_poly.entity_id
_entity_poly.type
_entity_poly.pdbx_seq_one_letter_code
_entity_poly.pdbx_strand_id
1 'polypeptide(L)'
;MPVAFDEVIEKIAVAARQVEADGGASPILVAIVREFQTKLAKTEKLGTDGVPDRDSVIELEQAGDSAKAAADADTRLAPEVRESVLAAHLAICKLKAGA
;
A
#
# COMPACT_ATOMS: atom_id res chain seq x y z
N MET A 1 10.68 0.97 -18.21
CA MET A 1 10.66 1.37 -16.78
C MET A 1 9.23 1.45 -16.29
N PRO A 2 8.87 0.66 -15.34
CA PRO A 2 7.48 0.69 -14.86
C PRO A 2 7.24 1.90 -13.96
N VAL A 3 6.83 3.00 -14.57
CA VAL A 3 6.44 4.22 -13.83
C VAL A 3 5.40 3.89 -12.77
N ALA A 4 4.50 2.94 -13.07
CA ALA A 4 3.46 2.52 -12.13
C ALA A 4 4.03 1.92 -10.84
N PHE A 5 5.16 1.23 -10.91
CA PHE A 5 5.79 0.67 -9.71
C PHE A 5 6.41 1.76 -8.84
N ASP A 6 7.07 2.74 -9.45
CA ASP A 6 7.60 3.88 -8.71
C ASP A 6 6.48 4.64 -8.01
N GLU A 7 5.33 4.79 -8.66
CA GLU A 7 4.15 5.41 -8.07
C GLU A 7 3.65 4.60 -6.87
N VAL A 8 3.62 3.28 -6.97
CA VAL A 8 3.22 2.39 -5.86
C VAL A 8 4.14 2.60 -4.66
N ILE A 9 5.46 2.61 -4.89
CA ILE A 9 6.44 2.82 -3.82
C ILE A 9 6.17 4.15 -3.10
N GLU A 10 5.97 5.22 -3.87
CA GLU A 10 5.71 6.54 -3.30
C GLU A 10 4.40 6.60 -2.53
N LYS A 11 3.33 6.05 -3.09
CA LYS A 11 2.00 6.09 -2.45
C LYS A 11 1.96 5.27 -1.17
N ILE A 12 2.63 4.13 -1.13
CA ILE A 12 2.72 3.32 0.09
C ILE A 12 3.52 4.06 1.15
N ALA A 13 4.63 4.72 0.78
CA ALA A 13 5.43 5.47 1.73
C ALA A 13 4.63 6.62 2.35
N VAL A 14 3.86 7.34 1.55
CA VAL A 14 2.99 8.43 2.04
C VAL A 14 1.93 7.88 2.98
N ALA A 15 1.25 6.81 2.60
CA ALA A 15 0.19 6.21 3.42
C ALA A 15 0.76 5.75 4.77
N ALA A 16 1.92 5.11 4.77
CA ALA A 16 2.54 4.63 6.00
C ALA A 16 2.89 5.78 6.95
N ARG A 17 3.49 6.84 6.42
CA ARG A 17 3.84 8.00 7.25
C ARG A 17 2.59 8.65 7.85
N GLN A 18 1.54 8.81 7.06
CA GLN A 18 0.33 9.47 7.52
C GLN A 18 -0.42 8.63 8.55
N VAL A 19 -0.52 7.31 8.34
CA VAL A 19 -1.17 6.42 9.29
C VAL A 19 -0.41 6.41 10.61
N GLU A 20 0.91 6.31 10.60
CA GLU A 20 1.71 6.30 11.82
C GLU A 20 1.67 7.62 12.57
N ALA A 21 1.51 8.73 11.86
CA ALA A 21 1.41 10.06 12.47
C ALA A 21 0.00 10.36 12.98
N ASP A 22 -1.02 9.62 12.56
CA ASP A 22 -2.40 9.89 12.98
C ASP A 22 -2.71 9.19 14.29
N GLY A 23 -2.87 9.97 15.35
CA GLY A 23 -3.21 9.43 16.67
C GLY A 23 -4.57 8.75 16.73
N GLY A 24 -5.43 8.97 15.73
CA GLY A 24 -6.74 8.30 15.65
C GLY A 24 -6.70 6.95 14.93
N ALA A 25 -5.58 6.60 14.31
CA ALA A 25 -5.47 5.33 13.59
C ALA A 25 -5.50 4.16 14.56
N SER A 26 -6.28 3.12 14.23
CA SER A 26 -6.36 1.93 15.07
C SER A 26 -5.06 1.12 15.01
N PRO A 27 -4.72 0.38 16.09
CA PRO A 27 -3.56 -0.51 16.07
C PRO A 27 -3.61 -1.53 14.94
N ILE A 28 -4.81 -1.98 14.57
CA ILE A 28 -5.01 -2.92 13.47
C ILE A 28 -4.59 -2.29 12.15
N LEU A 29 -5.01 -1.05 11.90
CA LEU A 29 -4.63 -0.35 10.68
C LEU A 29 -3.11 -0.14 10.61
N VAL A 30 -2.49 0.27 11.70
CA VAL A 30 -1.04 0.45 11.76
C VAL A 30 -0.32 -0.86 11.42
N ALA A 31 -0.78 -1.98 12.00
CA ALA A 31 -0.17 -3.29 11.73
C ALA A 31 -0.34 -3.70 10.26
N ILE A 32 -1.50 -3.46 9.67
CA ILE A 32 -1.77 -3.80 8.27
C ILE A 32 -0.91 -2.95 7.34
N VAL A 33 -0.73 -1.67 7.63
CA VAL A 33 0.11 -0.80 6.81
C VAL A 33 1.59 -1.21 6.90
N ARG A 34 2.05 -1.67 8.06
CA ARG A 34 3.40 -2.22 8.20
C ARG A 34 3.56 -3.49 7.37
N GLU A 35 2.56 -4.35 7.34
CA GLU A 35 2.54 -5.52 6.48
C GLU A 35 2.60 -5.11 5.01
N PHE A 36 1.91 -4.06 4.64
CA PHE A 36 1.93 -3.47 3.31
C PHE A 36 3.36 -3.11 2.91
N GLN A 37 4.09 -2.45 3.80
CA GLN A 37 5.48 -2.08 3.58
C GLN A 37 6.38 -3.31 3.44
N THR A 38 6.13 -4.34 4.24
CA THR A 38 6.88 -5.60 4.18
C THR A 38 6.68 -6.30 2.84
N LYS A 39 5.46 -6.35 2.34
CA LYS A 39 5.15 -6.93 1.04
C LYS A 39 5.76 -6.12 -0.10
N LEU A 40 5.79 -4.79 0.03
CA LEU A 40 6.44 -3.93 -0.95
C LEU A 40 7.94 -4.23 -1.04
N ALA A 41 8.61 -4.33 0.10
CA ALA A 41 10.04 -4.63 0.15
C ALA A 41 10.35 -5.97 -0.51
N LYS A 42 9.49 -6.98 -0.27
CA LYS A 42 9.61 -8.28 -0.91
C LYS A 42 9.45 -8.17 -2.43
N THR A 43 8.47 -7.40 -2.88
CA THR A 43 8.20 -7.20 -4.30
C THR A 43 9.41 -6.55 -5.00
N GLU A 44 10.01 -5.55 -4.36
CA GLU A 44 11.22 -4.91 -4.88
C GLU A 44 12.39 -5.88 -4.97
N LYS A 45 12.58 -6.68 -3.92
CA LYS A 45 13.69 -7.63 -3.82
C LYS A 45 13.61 -8.74 -4.86
N LEU A 46 12.40 -9.23 -5.16
CA LEU A 46 12.21 -10.34 -6.09
C LEU A 46 12.08 -9.88 -7.52
N GLY A 47 11.93 -8.58 -7.76
CA GLY A 47 11.85 -8.04 -9.12
C GLY A 47 13.19 -8.08 -9.84
N THR A 48 13.14 -8.06 -11.16
CA THR A 48 14.34 -8.03 -12.03
C THR A 48 14.22 -6.90 -13.04
N ASP A 49 15.31 -6.17 -13.24
CA ASP A 49 15.38 -5.09 -14.25
C ASP A 49 14.26 -4.06 -14.12
N GLY A 50 13.90 -3.73 -12.88
CA GLY A 50 12.84 -2.77 -12.62
C GLY A 50 11.43 -3.32 -12.80
N VAL A 51 11.30 -4.60 -13.13
CA VAL A 51 9.99 -5.26 -13.28
C VAL A 51 9.68 -6.02 -11.99
N PRO A 52 8.57 -5.68 -11.31
CA PRO A 52 8.22 -6.37 -10.06
C PRO A 52 7.81 -7.82 -10.31
N ASP A 53 8.09 -8.68 -9.33
CA ASP A 53 7.69 -10.07 -9.36
C ASP A 53 6.16 -10.19 -9.33
N ARG A 54 5.57 -10.93 -10.27
CA ARG A 54 4.13 -11.00 -10.42
C ARG A 54 3.41 -11.57 -9.18
N ASP A 55 3.93 -12.67 -8.62
CA ASP A 55 3.29 -13.29 -7.46
C ASP A 55 3.35 -12.35 -6.24
N SER A 56 4.45 -11.62 -6.10
CA SER A 56 4.58 -10.63 -5.03
C SER A 56 3.64 -9.45 -5.24
N VAL A 57 3.36 -9.06 -6.48
CA VAL A 57 2.36 -8.00 -6.77
C VAL A 57 0.98 -8.45 -6.32
N ILE A 58 0.63 -9.72 -6.52
CA ILE A 58 -0.65 -10.27 -6.06
C ILE A 58 -0.74 -10.22 -4.53
N GLU A 59 0.34 -10.60 -3.83
CA GLU A 59 0.38 -10.50 -2.36
C GLU A 59 0.27 -9.05 -1.90
N LEU A 60 0.92 -8.14 -2.62
CA LEU A 60 0.86 -6.72 -2.33
C LEU A 60 -0.57 -6.19 -2.49
N GLU A 61 -1.28 -6.61 -3.52
CA GLU A 61 -2.68 -6.24 -3.73
C GLU A 61 -3.56 -6.74 -2.58
N GLN A 62 -3.34 -7.97 -2.11
CA GLN A 62 -4.08 -8.51 -0.98
C GLN A 62 -3.86 -7.69 0.28
N ALA A 63 -2.61 -7.28 0.52
CA ALA A 63 -2.31 -6.39 1.64
C ALA A 63 -2.98 -5.02 1.47
N GLY A 64 -3.02 -4.52 0.24
CA GLY A 64 -3.72 -3.28 -0.08
C GLY A 64 -5.22 -3.36 0.16
N ASP A 65 -5.84 -4.49 -0.20
CA ASP A 65 -7.27 -4.72 0.06
C ASP A 65 -7.55 -4.70 1.56
N SER A 66 -6.68 -5.33 2.35
CA SER A 66 -6.81 -5.33 3.81
C SER A 66 -6.65 -3.92 4.39
N ALA A 67 -5.68 -3.16 3.88
CA ALA A 67 -5.45 -1.78 4.33
C ALA A 67 -6.65 -0.88 3.99
N LYS A 68 -7.21 -1.03 2.78
CA LYS A 68 -8.40 -0.28 2.38
C LYS A 68 -9.58 -0.59 3.29
N ALA A 69 -9.84 -1.88 3.54
CA ALA A 69 -10.95 -2.28 4.41
C ALA A 69 -10.78 -1.75 5.84
N ALA A 70 -9.57 -1.81 6.37
CA ALA A 70 -9.29 -1.30 7.71
C ALA A 70 -9.44 0.22 7.77
N ALA A 71 -8.99 0.94 6.74
CA ALA A 71 -9.13 2.40 6.69
C ALA A 71 -10.60 2.80 6.59
N ASP A 72 -11.39 2.10 5.79
CA ASP A 72 -12.82 2.37 5.64
C ASP A 72 -13.58 2.12 6.95
N ALA A 73 -13.15 1.14 7.73
CA ALA A 73 -13.76 0.79 9.00
C ALA A 73 -13.33 1.69 10.16
N ASP A 74 -12.25 2.43 10.00
CA ASP A 74 -11.68 3.28 11.05
C ASP A 74 -12.34 4.65 11.04
N THR A 75 -13.33 4.86 11.91
CA THR A 75 -14.11 6.10 11.97
C THR A 75 -13.34 7.28 12.57
N ARG A 76 -12.19 7.03 13.21
CA ARG A 76 -11.36 8.07 13.81
C ARG A 76 -10.26 8.55 12.88
N LEU A 77 -10.08 7.88 11.76
CA LEU A 77 -9.02 8.20 10.81
C LEU A 77 -9.33 9.52 10.11
N ALA A 78 -8.35 10.41 10.02
CA ALA A 78 -8.51 11.66 9.28
C ALA A 78 -8.81 11.35 7.80
N PRO A 79 -9.68 12.15 7.14
CA PRO A 79 -10.04 11.88 5.75
C PRO A 79 -8.86 11.83 4.79
N GLU A 80 -7.88 12.72 4.95
CA GLU A 80 -6.70 12.74 4.08
C GLU A 80 -5.82 11.50 4.29
N VAL A 81 -5.81 10.94 5.49
CA VAL A 81 -5.07 9.70 5.76
C VAL A 81 -5.77 8.53 5.08
N ARG A 82 -7.10 8.48 5.19
CA ARG A 82 -7.89 7.47 4.48
C ARG A 82 -7.64 7.53 2.98
N GLU A 83 -7.65 8.73 2.42
CA GLU A 83 -7.40 8.93 0.99
C GLU A 83 -6.02 8.46 0.58
N SER A 84 -5.00 8.65 1.42
CA SER A 84 -3.65 8.20 1.10
C SER A 84 -3.57 6.66 1.03
N VAL A 85 -4.30 5.97 1.90
CA VAL A 85 -4.38 4.50 1.87
C VAL A 85 -5.11 4.04 0.60
N LEU A 86 -6.21 4.70 0.25
CA LEU A 86 -6.97 4.38 -0.97
C LEU A 86 -6.14 4.64 -2.22
N ALA A 87 -5.36 5.72 -2.23
CA ALA A 87 -4.47 6.03 -3.35
C ALA A 87 -3.40 4.95 -3.55
N ALA A 88 -2.84 4.45 -2.45
CA ALA A 88 -1.87 3.36 -2.51
C ALA A 88 -2.52 2.08 -3.08
N HIS A 89 -3.71 1.74 -2.62
CA HIS A 89 -4.45 0.60 -3.13
C HIS A 89 -4.74 0.73 -4.64
N LEU A 90 -5.19 1.91 -5.07
CA LEU A 90 -5.47 2.16 -6.48
C LEU A 90 -4.21 2.04 -7.34
N ALA A 91 -3.08 2.56 -6.87
CA ALA A 91 -1.82 2.46 -7.60
C ALA A 91 -1.43 0.99 -7.81
N ILE A 92 -1.63 0.14 -6.81
CA ILE A 92 -1.36 -1.29 -6.92
C ILE A 92 -2.30 -1.95 -7.93
N CYS A 93 -3.58 -1.59 -7.91
CA CYS A 93 -4.54 -2.12 -8.87
C CYS A 93 -4.12 -1.79 -10.31
N LYS A 94 -3.65 -0.56 -10.54
CA LYS A 94 -3.15 -0.15 -11.85
C LYS A 94 -1.91 -0.93 -12.25
N LEU A 95 -0.99 -1.15 -11.31
CA LEU A 95 0.22 -1.93 -11.56
C LEU A 95 -0.13 -3.36 -11.98
N LYS A 96 -1.04 -4.00 -11.25
CA LYS A 96 -1.48 -5.36 -11.54
C LYS A 96 -2.15 -5.44 -12.91
N ALA A 97 -2.99 -4.47 -13.24
CA ALA A 97 -3.71 -4.43 -14.52
C ALA A 97 -2.75 -4.25 -15.70
N GLY A 98 -1.65 -3.53 -15.49
CA GLY A 98 -0.65 -3.30 -16.54
C GLY A 98 0.40 -4.38 -16.66
N ALA A 99 0.41 -5.34 -15.74
CA ALA A 99 1.44 -6.38 -15.69
C ALA A 99 1.16 -7.58 -16.66
#